data_c84b752222227d661c9df730cf133c5a
#
_entry.id   c84b752222227d661c9df730cf133c5a
#
_cell.length_a   1.000
_cell.length_b   1.000
_cell.length_c   1.000
_cell.angle_alpha   90.00
_cell.angle_beta   90.00
_cell.angle_gamma   90.00
#
_symmetry.space_group_name_H-M   'P 1'
#
loop_
_entity.id
_entity.type
_entity.pdbx_description
1 polymer ?
#
loop_
_entity_poly.entity_id
_entity_poly.type
_entity_poly.pdbx_seq_one_letter_code
_entity_poly.pdbx_strand_id
1 'polypeptide(L)'
;MPLPGIALADWRGQGRNFVFNGHMIRYWTAGQGAPLLLIHGFPTAAWDWHYLWAPLAERYQVIACDMLGFGDSAKPRGHAYSLLEQADLQQALLAHLAISAPVHVLAHDYGDSVAQELLARHYQQRLRLASCVFLNGGLFPETHHPVLVQKLLLSPLGGLFGRLFNRRTLAANFAKVFGPQTQPSSAELDDFWQLIATNNGPAVMHRLIRYMPERRVQRERWLTAMQRGEVPLRLIDGGVDPISGAHMLARYRELVPNPDCVLLENIGHYPQTEAPDAV
;
A
#
# COMPACT_ATOMS: atom_id res chain seq x y z
N MET A 1 6.77 23.74 8.28
CA MET A 1 6.20 23.86 6.92
C MET A 1 5.89 22.43 6.46
N PRO A 2 4.77 22.19 5.79
CA PRO A 2 4.47 20.86 5.28
C PRO A 2 5.60 20.41 4.34
N LEU A 3 5.89 19.10 4.34
CA LEU A 3 6.90 18.51 3.45
C LEU A 3 6.52 18.78 1.99
N PRO A 4 7.45 19.22 1.14
CA PRO A 4 7.17 19.41 -0.28
C PRO A 4 7.02 18.06 -0.97
N GLY A 5 5.90 17.87 -1.66
CA GLY A 5 5.68 16.67 -2.47
C GLY A 5 6.45 16.71 -3.80
N ILE A 6 6.81 15.56 -4.33
CA ILE A 6 7.39 15.42 -5.67
C ILE A 6 6.25 15.45 -6.70
N ALA A 7 6.32 16.37 -7.67
CA ALA A 7 5.34 16.41 -8.75
C ALA A 7 5.31 15.09 -9.56
N LEU A 8 4.14 14.68 -10.02
CA LEU A 8 3.98 13.40 -10.72
C LEU A 8 4.87 13.27 -11.96
N ALA A 9 5.08 14.36 -12.69
CA ALA A 9 5.97 14.36 -13.87
C ALA A 9 7.43 14.04 -13.50
N ASP A 10 7.93 14.66 -12.41
CA ASP A 10 9.29 14.44 -11.92
C ASP A 10 9.44 13.04 -11.32
N TRP A 11 8.41 12.55 -10.61
CA TRP A 11 8.34 11.19 -10.14
C TRP A 11 8.47 10.19 -11.28
N ARG A 12 7.63 10.33 -12.32
CA ARG A 12 7.69 9.48 -13.50
C ARG A 12 9.04 9.54 -14.22
N GLY A 13 9.66 10.72 -14.28
CA GLY A 13 10.98 10.92 -14.88
C GLY A 13 12.10 10.12 -14.21
N GLN A 14 12.01 9.88 -12.90
CA GLN A 14 12.99 9.13 -12.10
C GLN A 14 12.77 7.62 -12.11
N GLY A 15 11.61 7.15 -12.54
CA GLY A 15 11.25 5.74 -12.51
C GLY A 15 12.09 4.89 -13.47
N ARG A 16 12.34 3.64 -13.08
CA ARG A 16 13.03 2.61 -13.84
C ARG A 16 12.11 1.42 -14.08
N ASN A 17 12.53 0.49 -14.91
CA ASN A 17 11.75 -0.70 -15.23
C ASN A 17 12.54 -1.97 -14.95
N PHE A 18 11.85 -3.01 -14.49
CA PHE A 18 12.35 -4.38 -14.51
C PHE A 18 11.24 -5.34 -14.94
N VAL A 19 11.58 -6.56 -15.28
CA VAL A 19 10.60 -7.56 -15.72
C VAL A 19 10.37 -8.58 -14.61
N PHE A 20 9.11 -8.73 -14.21
CA PHE A 20 8.65 -9.75 -13.28
C PHE A 20 7.62 -10.66 -13.98
N ASN A 21 7.90 -11.95 -14.08
CA ASN A 21 7.04 -12.96 -14.73
C ASN A 21 6.53 -12.54 -16.14
N GLY A 22 7.41 -11.89 -16.94
CA GLY A 22 7.06 -11.40 -18.27
C GLY A 22 6.29 -10.06 -18.28
N HIS A 23 6.04 -9.46 -17.15
CA HIS A 23 5.35 -8.17 -16.99
C HIS A 23 6.32 -7.06 -16.65
N MET A 24 6.19 -5.89 -17.30
CA MET A 24 6.98 -4.70 -16.98
C MET A 24 6.48 -4.08 -15.68
N ILE A 25 7.39 -3.88 -14.75
CA ILE A 25 7.14 -3.25 -13.45
C ILE A 25 7.92 -1.95 -13.37
N ARG A 26 7.24 -0.88 -13.00
CA ARG A 26 7.83 0.44 -12.77
C ARG A 26 8.29 0.53 -11.32
N TYR A 27 9.53 0.96 -11.07
CA TYR A 27 10.10 1.10 -9.73
C TYR A 27 10.97 2.34 -9.59
N TRP A 28 11.20 2.75 -8.36
CA TRP A 28 12.03 3.88 -7.96
C TRP A 28 12.98 3.46 -6.84
N THR A 29 14.16 4.05 -6.83
CA THR A 29 15.10 3.93 -5.71
C THR A 29 15.89 5.23 -5.58
N ALA A 30 16.13 5.67 -4.34
CA ALA A 30 16.88 6.86 -4.01
C ALA A 30 17.58 6.70 -2.65
N GLY A 31 18.55 7.56 -2.38
CA GLY A 31 19.28 7.54 -1.11
C GLY A 31 20.27 6.39 -0.97
N GLN A 32 20.85 6.29 0.21
CA GLN A 32 21.83 5.27 0.60
C GLN A 32 21.60 4.87 2.06
N GLY A 33 22.14 3.73 2.48
CA GLY A 33 22.02 3.25 3.86
C GLY A 33 21.19 1.98 3.96
N ALA A 34 20.51 1.79 5.09
CA ALA A 34 19.66 0.62 5.29
C ALA A 34 18.50 0.60 4.28
N PRO A 35 18.17 -0.55 3.65
CA PRO A 35 17.09 -0.60 2.68
C PRO A 35 15.73 -0.42 3.34
N LEU A 36 14.90 0.46 2.77
CA LEU A 36 13.52 0.73 3.16
C LEU A 36 12.59 0.51 1.97
N LEU A 37 11.77 -0.51 2.05
CA LEU A 37 10.77 -0.88 1.05
C LEU A 37 9.44 -0.19 1.37
N LEU A 38 8.93 0.61 0.43
CA LEU A 38 7.64 1.29 0.52
C LEU A 38 6.61 0.55 -0.34
N ILE A 39 5.50 0.11 0.26
CA ILE A 39 4.47 -0.69 -0.42
C ILE A 39 3.13 0.06 -0.37
N HIS A 40 2.68 0.54 -1.53
CA HIS A 40 1.47 1.36 -1.66
C HIS A 40 0.15 0.58 -1.51
N GLY A 41 -0.96 1.32 -1.44
CA GLY A 41 -2.31 0.81 -1.28
C GLY A 41 -3.12 0.64 -2.57
N PHE A 42 -4.38 0.22 -2.42
CA PHE A 42 -5.39 0.16 -3.48
C PHE A 42 -6.29 1.41 -3.42
N PRO A 43 -6.63 2.06 -4.53
CA PRO A 43 -6.32 1.72 -5.92
C PRO A 43 -5.16 2.55 -6.51
N THR A 44 -4.37 3.19 -5.67
CA THR A 44 -3.34 4.15 -6.03
C THR A 44 -2.03 3.50 -6.52
N ALA A 45 -0.87 4.12 -6.28
CA ALA A 45 0.41 3.70 -6.82
C ALA A 45 1.56 4.16 -5.90
N ALA A 46 2.80 3.85 -6.25
CA ALA A 46 3.98 4.22 -5.46
C ALA A 46 4.14 5.75 -5.25
N TRP A 47 3.47 6.57 -6.03
CA TRP A 47 3.41 8.01 -5.82
C TRP A 47 2.72 8.44 -4.51
N ASP A 48 1.99 7.55 -3.84
CA ASP A 48 1.46 7.78 -2.49
C ASP A 48 2.53 8.25 -1.49
N TRP A 49 3.79 7.93 -1.77
CA TRP A 49 4.96 8.25 -0.95
C TRP A 49 5.64 9.58 -1.31
N HIS A 50 5.07 10.38 -2.21
CA HIS A 50 5.71 11.57 -2.79
C HIS A 50 6.13 12.64 -1.77
N TYR A 51 5.44 12.75 -0.62
CA TYR A 51 5.84 13.64 0.48
C TYR A 51 6.96 13.04 1.33
N LEU A 52 6.95 11.74 1.53
CA LEU A 52 7.93 11.04 2.38
C LEU A 52 9.22 10.66 1.65
N TRP A 53 9.21 10.66 0.32
CA TRP A 53 10.31 10.14 -0.49
C TRP A 53 11.65 10.83 -0.22
N ALA A 54 11.69 12.14 -0.28
CA ALA A 54 12.93 12.91 -0.10
C ALA A 54 13.46 12.81 1.35
N PRO A 55 12.65 13.06 2.41
CA PRO A 55 13.10 12.91 3.79
C PRO A 55 13.61 11.49 4.14
N LEU A 56 12.94 10.46 3.62
CA LEU A 56 13.37 9.08 3.84
C LEU A 56 14.66 8.76 3.09
N ALA A 57 14.85 9.29 1.86
CA ALA A 57 16.05 9.09 1.06
C ALA A 57 17.31 9.74 1.67
N GLU A 58 17.17 10.69 2.58
CA GLU A 58 18.30 11.25 3.35
C GLU A 58 18.92 10.25 4.32
N ARG A 59 18.16 9.22 4.75
CA ARG A 59 18.56 8.27 5.82
C ARG A 59 18.60 6.83 5.37
N TYR A 60 17.85 6.47 4.33
CA TYR A 60 17.64 5.11 3.85
C TYR A 60 17.92 4.99 2.36
N GLN A 61 18.25 3.79 1.92
CA GLN A 61 18.05 3.41 0.54
C GLN A 61 16.56 3.08 0.33
N VAL A 62 15.79 4.07 -0.13
CA VAL A 62 14.35 3.94 -0.34
C VAL A 62 14.08 3.19 -1.64
N ILE A 63 13.14 2.25 -1.61
CA ILE A 63 12.75 1.39 -2.74
C ILE A 63 11.22 1.35 -2.78
N ALA A 64 10.63 1.65 -3.95
CA ALA A 64 9.20 1.52 -4.18
C ALA A 64 8.94 1.00 -5.59
N CYS A 65 7.84 0.31 -5.81
CA CYS A 65 7.35 0.01 -7.15
C CYS A 65 5.84 0.19 -7.23
N ASP A 66 5.36 0.49 -8.42
CA ASP A 66 3.97 0.25 -8.75
C ASP A 66 3.77 -1.26 -8.86
N MET A 67 2.97 -1.83 -7.97
CA MET A 67 2.70 -3.26 -7.99
C MET A 67 2.02 -3.69 -9.31
N LEU A 68 2.06 -4.97 -9.65
CA LEU A 68 1.40 -5.49 -10.84
C LEU A 68 -0.11 -5.17 -10.78
N GLY A 69 -0.63 -4.52 -11.81
CA GLY A 69 -2.01 -4.05 -11.86
C GLY A 69 -2.21 -2.59 -11.45
N PHE A 70 -1.16 -1.89 -11.00
CA PHE A 70 -1.23 -0.53 -10.46
C PHE A 70 -0.33 0.45 -11.22
N GLY A 71 -0.58 1.75 -11.05
CA GLY A 71 0.25 2.85 -11.52
C GLY A 71 0.69 2.73 -12.98
N ASP A 72 1.97 2.93 -13.22
CA ASP A 72 2.58 2.82 -14.55
C ASP A 72 3.08 1.39 -14.87
N SER A 73 2.92 0.42 -13.95
CA SER A 73 3.22 -1.00 -14.19
C SER A 73 2.21 -1.69 -15.10
N ALA A 74 2.55 -2.86 -15.58
CA ALA A 74 1.67 -3.69 -16.42
C ALA A 74 0.36 -4.04 -15.70
N LYS A 75 -0.76 -4.02 -16.46
CA LYS A 75 -2.12 -4.30 -15.98
C LYS A 75 -2.79 -5.39 -16.85
N PRO A 76 -2.30 -6.64 -16.84
CA PRO A 76 -2.83 -7.70 -17.68
C PRO A 76 -4.28 -8.04 -17.32
N ARG A 77 -5.20 -7.95 -18.29
CA ARG A 77 -6.66 -8.09 -18.08
C ARG A 77 -7.11 -9.49 -17.66
N GLY A 78 -6.41 -10.53 -18.12
CA GLY A 78 -6.75 -11.92 -17.82
C GLY A 78 -6.12 -12.46 -16.54
N HIS A 79 -5.33 -11.67 -15.84
CA HIS A 79 -4.49 -12.08 -14.73
C HIS A 79 -5.27 -12.33 -13.44
N ALA A 80 -4.85 -13.33 -12.68
CA ALA A 80 -5.37 -13.64 -11.34
C ALA A 80 -4.46 -13.00 -10.29
N TYR A 81 -4.64 -11.69 -10.06
CA TYR A 81 -3.86 -10.97 -9.07
C TYR A 81 -4.04 -11.55 -7.66
N SER A 82 -2.93 -11.71 -6.92
CA SER A 82 -2.95 -12.15 -5.52
C SER A 82 -1.95 -11.37 -4.67
N LEU A 83 -2.20 -11.30 -3.37
CA LEU A 83 -1.28 -10.71 -2.40
C LEU A 83 0.02 -11.49 -2.30
N LEU A 84 -0.03 -12.82 -2.46
CA LEU A 84 1.15 -13.67 -2.46
C LEU A 84 2.05 -13.38 -3.66
N GLU A 85 1.47 -13.16 -4.85
CA GLU A 85 2.23 -12.76 -6.04
C GLU A 85 2.85 -11.36 -5.89
N GLN A 86 2.14 -10.41 -5.27
CA GLN A 86 2.73 -9.10 -4.98
C GLN A 86 3.91 -9.20 -4.00
N ALA A 87 3.84 -10.11 -3.04
CA ALA A 87 4.99 -10.39 -2.17
C ALA A 87 6.16 -11.04 -2.94
N ASP A 88 5.87 -11.93 -3.92
CA ASP A 88 6.89 -12.46 -4.83
C ASP A 88 7.53 -11.35 -5.66
N LEU A 89 6.73 -10.38 -6.13
CA LEU A 89 7.21 -9.21 -6.87
C LEU A 89 8.15 -8.36 -6.02
N GLN A 90 7.80 -8.08 -4.74
CA GLN A 90 8.68 -7.32 -3.86
C GLN A 90 10.02 -8.04 -3.62
N GLN A 91 10.00 -9.36 -3.41
CA GLN A 91 11.23 -10.14 -3.27
C GLN A 91 12.06 -10.14 -4.57
N ALA A 92 11.41 -10.24 -5.73
CA ALA A 92 12.08 -10.17 -7.03
C ALA A 92 12.72 -8.78 -7.27
N LEU A 93 12.05 -7.69 -6.85
CA LEU A 93 12.62 -6.34 -6.92
C LEU A 93 13.85 -6.19 -6.02
N LEU A 94 13.78 -6.67 -4.78
CA LEU A 94 14.93 -6.67 -3.85
C LEU A 94 16.11 -7.47 -4.42
N ALA A 95 15.84 -8.63 -5.02
CA ALA A 95 16.85 -9.45 -5.69
C ALA A 95 17.45 -8.74 -6.93
N HIS A 96 16.60 -8.11 -7.76
CA HIS A 96 17.04 -7.31 -8.92
C HIS A 96 17.98 -6.17 -8.52
N LEU A 97 17.74 -5.56 -7.36
CA LEU A 97 18.57 -4.49 -6.80
C LEU A 97 19.75 -5.01 -5.97
N ALA A 98 19.96 -6.33 -5.93
CA ALA A 98 21.02 -6.99 -5.13
C ALA A 98 20.97 -6.63 -3.62
N ILE A 99 19.79 -6.40 -3.06
CA ILE A 99 19.59 -6.11 -1.64
C ILE A 99 19.72 -7.42 -0.85
N SER A 100 20.75 -7.51 -0.03
CA SER A 100 21.03 -8.65 0.85
C SER A 100 20.94 -8.32 2.36
N ALA A 101 20.94 -7.04 2.72
CA ALA A 101 20.74 -6.59 4.09
C ALA A 101 19.29 -6.81 4.57
N PRO A 102 19.05 -6.87 5.90
CA PRO A 102 17.70 -6.84 6.44
C PRO A 102 16.95 -5.58 6.00
N VAL A 103 15.69 -5.74 5.56
CA VAL A 103 14.88 -4.68 4.95
C VAL A 103 13.89 -4.11 5.96
N HIS A 104 13.83 -2.78 6.09
CA HIS A 104 12.71 -2.09 6.73
C HIS A 104 11.54 -2.03 5.74
N VAL A 105 10.32 -2.18 6.24
CA VAL A 105 9.09 -2.08 5.42
C VAL A 105 8.20 -0.98 5.99
N LEU A 106 7.70 -0.11 5.12
CA LEU A 106 6.62 0.82 5.40
C LEU A 106 5.52 0.56 4.36
N ALA A 107 4.34 0.18 4.81
CA ALA A 107 3.27 -0.27 3.94
C ALA A 107 1.97 0.48 4.23
N HIS A 108 1.07 0.51 3.24
CA HIS A 108 -0.23 1.17 3.35
C HIS A 108 -1.33 0.30 2.73
N ASP A 109 -2.49 0.18 3.37
CA ASP A 109 -3.74 -0.49 2.93
C ASP A 109 -3.52 -1.90 2.34
N TYR A 110 -3.59 -2.03 1.02
CA TYR A 110 -3.28 -3.27 0.29
C TYR A 110 -1.85 -3.73 0.56
N GLY A 111 -0.93 -2.78 0.61
CA GLY A 111 0.49 -3.00 0.90
C GLY A 111 0.72 -3.62 2.27
N ASP A 112 -0.11 -3.32 3.27
CA ASP A 112 -0.01 -3.93 4.60
C ASP A 112 -0.19 -5.44 4.54
N SER A 113 -1.10 -5.93 3.70
CA SER A 113 -1.28 -7.38 3.53
C SER A 113 -0.10 -8.03 2.81
N VAL A 114 0.52 -7.31 1.88
CA VAL A 114 1.78 -7.75 1.25
C VAL A 114 2.91 -7.78 2.29
N ALA A 115 3.00 -6.76 3.16
CA ALA A 115 3.98 -6.72 4.25
C ALA A 115 3.76 -7.83 5.28
N GLN A 116 2.50 -8.16 5.62
CA GLN A 116 2.18 -9.32 6.47
C GLN A 116 2.66 -10.64 5.85
N GLU A 117 2.51 -10.80 4.53
CA GLU A 117 3.07 -11.99 3.84
C GLU A 117 4.61 -11.98 3.85
N LEU A 118 5.26 -10.83 3.62
CA LEU A 118 6.71 -10.72 3.72
C LEU A 118 7.19 -11.05 5.15
N LEU A 119 6.46 -10.62 6.19
CA LEU A 119 6.75 -10.98 7.58
C LEU A 119 6.62 -12.50 7.81
N ALA A 120 5.59 -13.13 7.27
CA ALA A 120 5.46 -14.60 7.36
C ALA A 120 6.63 -15.31 6.65
N ARG A 121 7.09 -14.79 5.52
CA ARG A 121 8.25 -15.31 4.77
C ARG A 121 9.58 -15.08 5.49
N HIS A 122 9.70 -13.99 6.26
CA HIS A 122 10.86 -13.79 7.13
C HIS A 122 11.06 -14.98 8.08
N TYR A 123 10.00 -15.42 8.73
CA TYR A 123 10.05 -16.58 9.64
C TYR A 123 10.22 -17.93 8.91
N GLN A 124 10.05 -17.95 7.60
CA GLN A 124 10.40 -19.08 6.74
C GLN A 124 11.82 -18.96 6.16
N GLN A 125 12.61 -17.96 6.60
CA GLN A 125 13.97 -17.70 6.16
C GLN A 125 14.09 -17.40 4.64
N ARG A 126 13.02 -16.89 4.01
CA ARG A 126 13.01 -16.53 2.58
C ARG A 126 13.51 -15.12 2.31
N LEU A 127 13.47 -14.25 3.31
CA LEU A 127 14.06 -12.90 3.33
C LEU A 127 14.31 -12.48 4.78
N ARG A 128 15.05 -11.38 4.98
CA ARG A 128 15.27 -10.82 6.32
C ARG A 128 14.62 -9.45 6.42
N LEU A 129 13.72 -9.27 7.39
CA LEU A 129 13.13 -7.98 7.72
C LEU A 129 13.81 -7.41 8.96
N ALA A 130 14.02 -6.09 8.96
CA ALA A 130 14.53 -5.33 10.10
C ALA A 130 13.38 -4.76 10.96
N SER A 131 12.30 -4.30 10.33
CA SER A 131 11.06 -3.83 10.97
C SER A 131 9.93 -3.75 9.95
N CYS A 132 8.66 -3.68 10.43
CA CYS A 132 7.49 -3.37 9.61
C CYS A 132 6.67 -2.26 10.26
N VAL A 133 6.34 -1.24 9.47
CA VAL A 133 5.38 -0.19 9.84
C VAL A 133 4.18 -0.31 8.91
N PHE A 134 2.98 -0.36 9.49
CA PHE A 134 1.70 -0.48 8.81
C PHE A 134 0.93 0.83 8.89
N LEU A 135 0.27 1.24 7.81
CA LEU A 135 -0.54 2.44 7.73
C LEU A 135 -1.96 2.09 7.23
N ASN A 136 -2.97 2.29 8.06
CA ASN A 136 -4.39 2.14 7.68
C ASN A 136 -4.71 0.93 6.81
N GLY A 137 -4.19 -0.24 7.14
CA GLY A 137 -4.43 -1.48 6.40
C GLY A 137 -5.49 -2.37 7.01
N GLY A 138 -6.06 -3.23 6.20
CA GLY A 138 -7.01 -4.26 6.65
C GLY A 138 -6.30 -5.46 7.27
N LEU A 139 -5.51 -5.25 8.32
CA LEU A 139 -4.68 -6.27 8.98
C LEU A 139 -5.50 -7.47 9.48
N PHE A 140 -6.73 -7.21 9.93
CA PHE A 140 -7.65 -8.21 10.45
C PHE A 140 -8.94 -8.17 9.63
N PRO A 141 -9.22 -9.18 8.79
CA PRO A 141 -10.37 -9.18 7.88
C PRO A 141 -11.73 -9.01 8.56
N GLU A 142 -11.83 -9.42 9.83
CA GLU A 142 -13.05 -9.30 10.65
C GLU A 142 -13.38 -7.86 11.05
N THR A 143 -12.39 -6.97 11.07
CA THR A 143 -12.56 -5.56 11.44
C THR A 143 -12.56 -4.60 10.25
N HIS A 144 -12.29 -5.11 9.04
CA HIS A 144 -12.32 -4.30 7.82
C HIS A 144 -13.74 -3.93 7.42
N HIS A 145 -14.03 -2.63 7.27
CA HIS A 145 -15.35 -2.12 6.89
C HIS A 145 -15.35 -1.67 5.40
N PRO A 146 -15.74 -2.55 4.46
CA PRO A 146 -15.68 -2.23 3.04
C PRO A 146 -16.66 -1.13 2.64
N VAL A 147 -16.16 -0.12 1.92
CA VAL A 147 -16.98 0.93 1.31
C VAL A 147 -17.79 0.39 0.12
N LEU A 148 -18.83 1.15 -0.31
CA LEU A 148 -19.75 0.70 -1.36
C LEU A 148 -19.03 0.31 -2.66
N VAL A 149 -18.03 1.10 -3.09
CA VAL A 149 -17.28 0.81 -4.32
C VAL A 149 -16.53 -0.53 -4.25
N GLN A 150 -15.98 -0.89 -3.10
CA GLN A 150 -15.33 -2.18 -2.90
C GLN A 150 -16.34 -3.33 -3.02
N LYS A 151 -17.54 -3.18 -2.43
CA LYS A 151 -18.63 -4.17 -2.54
C LYS A 151 -19.09 -4.35 -3.98
N LEU A 152 -19.25 -3.26 -4.74
CA LEU A 152 -19.63 -3.29 -6.15
C LEU A 152 -18.56 -3.97 -7.02
N LEU A 153 -17.28 -3.68 -6.80
CA LEU A 153 -16.17 -4.31 -7.51
C LEU A 153 -16.06 -5.81 -7.23
N LEU A 154 -16.41 -6.26 -6.01
CA LEU A 154 -16.42 -7.68 -5.64
C LEU A 154 -17.62 -8.44 -6.19
N SER A 155 -18.68 -7.75 -6.62
CA SER A 155 -19.90 -8.38 -7.14
C SER A 155 -19.64 -9.07 -8.49
N PRO A 156 -20.55 -9.95 -8.96
CA PRO A 156 -20.47 -10.54 -10.30
C PRO A 156 -20.41 -9.50 -11.45
N LEU A 157 -20.92 -8.29 -11.22
CA LEU A 157 -20.88 -7.17 -12.16
C LEU A 157 -19.64 -6.27 -11.95
N GLY A 158 -18.69 -6.69 -11.13
CA GLY A 158 -17.50 -5.89 -10.77
C GLY A 158 -16.71 -5.39 -11.98
N GLY A 159 -16.63 -6.18 -13.05
CA GLY A 159 -15.98 -5.76 -14.30
C GLY A 159 -16.68 -4.60 -15.01
N LEU A 160 -18.00 -4.48 -14.88
CA LEU A 160 -18.77 -3.33 -15.39
C LEU A 160 -18.53 -2.11 -14.50
N PHE A 161 -18.67 -2.27 -13.18
CA PHE A 161 -18.43 -1.18 -12.23
C PHE A 161 -17.00 -0.65 -12.30
N GLY A 162 -16.00 -1.52 -12.47
CA GLY A 162 -14.63 -1.11 -12.69
C GLY A 162 -14.47 -0.21 -13.91
N ARG A 163 -15.06 -0.57 -15.05
CA ARG A 163 -15.01 0.24 -16.28
C ARG A 163 -15.74 1.59 -16.18
N LEU A 164 -16.74 1.67 -15.31
CA LEU A 164 -17.47 2.91 -15.04
C LEU A 164 -16.79 3.80 -14.00
N PHE A 165 -15.77 3.27 -13.32
CA PHE A 165 -14.99 4.04 -12.36
C PHE A 165 -14.23 5.16 -13.06
N ASN A 166 -14.33 6.36 -12.55
CA ASN A 166 -13.78 7.56 -13.16
C ASN A 166 -13.32 8.56 -12.07
N ARG A 167 -12.71 9.68 -12.50
CA ARG A 167 -12.20 10.71 -11.59
C ARG A 167 -13.26 11.23 -10.61
N ARG A 168 -14.52 11.39 -11.04
CA ARG A 168 -15.60 11.87 -10.14
C ARG A 168 -15.92 10.82 -9.06
N THR A 169 -15.91 9.55 -9.44
CA THR A 169 -16.09 8.44 -8.48
C THR A 169 -14.92 8.37 -7.50
N LEU A 170 -13.68 8.57 -7.99
CA LEU A 170 -12.49 8.66 -7.12
C LEU A 170 -12.64 9.81 -6.12
N ALA A 171 -12.97 11.03 -6.59
CA ALA A 171 -13.18 12.21 -5.75
C ALA A 171 -14.23 11.95 -4.66
N ALA A 172 -15.37 11.36 -5.03
CA ALA A 172 -16.44 11.04 -4.09
C ALA A 172 -16.05 9.96 -3.05
N ASN A 173 -15.12 9.07 -3.38
CA ASN A 173 -14.58 8.10 -2.43
C ASN A 173 -13.51 8.74 -1.54
N PHE A 174 -12.59 9.52 -2.10
CA PHE A 174 -11.57 10.23 -1.34
C PHE A 174 -12.17 11.17 -0.31
N ALA A 175 -13.24 11.90 -0.69
CA ALA A 175 -13.98 12.76 0.24
C ALA A 175 -14.55 12.02 1.49
N LYS A 176 -14.69 10.70 1.42
CA LYS A 176 -15.19 9.87 2.53
C LYS A 176 -14.09 9.24 3.37
N VAL A 177 -12.92 9.01 2.78
CA VAL A 177 -11.85 8.27 3.44
C VAL A 177 -10.71 9.16 3.92
N PHE A 178 -10.49 10.32 3.31
CA PHE A 178 -9.59 11.35 3.83
C PHE A 178 -10.20 12.08 5.01
N GLY A 179 -9.37 12.58 5.90
CA GLY A 179 -9.79 13.45 6.98
C GLY A 179 -10.47 14.73 6.48
N PRO A 180 -11.41 15.30 7.23
CA PRO A 180 -12.20 16.45 6.77
C PRO A 180 -11.38 17.71 6.47
N GLN A 181 -10.19 17.86 7.08
CA GLN A 181 -9.31 19.00 6.90
C GLN A 181 -8.06 18.69 6.06
N THR A 182 -7.92 17.45 5.61
CA THR A 182 -6.74 16.94 4.89
C THR A 182 -7.08 16.38 3.52
N GLN A 183 -8.18 16.87 2.94
CA GLN A 183 -8.62 16.46 1.60
C GLN A 183 -7.56 16.80 0.55
N PRO A 184 -7.31 15.90 -0.43
CA PRO A 184 -6.37 16.18 -1.50
C PRO A 184 -6.86 17.37 -2.33
N SER A 185 -5.92 18.17 -2.83
CA SER A 185 -6.22 19.23 -3.78
C SER A 185 -6.77 18.64 -5.10
N SER A 186 -7.42 19.50 -5.91
CA SER A 186 -7.89 19.05 -7.24
C SER A 186 -6.74 18.56 -8.14
N ALA A 187 -5.55 19.17 -8.01
CA ALA A 187 -4.38 18.75 -8.76
C ALA A 187 -3.87 17.38 -8.33
N GLU A 188 -3.73 17.13 -7.02
CA GLU A 188 -3.36 15.81 -6.51
C GLU A 188 -4.38 14.73 -6.89
N LEU A 189 -5.68 15.07 -6.85
CA LEU A 189 -6.72 14.15 -7.29
C LEU A 189 -6.62 13.83 -8.79
N ASP A 190 -6.21 14.79 -9.63
CA ASP A 190 -5.93 14.57 -11.04
C ASP A 190 -4.71 13.65 -11.24
N ASP A 191 -3.67 13.82 -10.44
CA ASP A 191 -2.46 13.01 -10.47
C ASP A 191 -2.74 11.57 -10.02
N PHE A 192 -3.49 11.36 -8.92
CA PHE A 192 -3.97 10.04 -8.51
C PHE A 192 -4.81 9.38 -9.62
N TRP A 193 -5.71 10.14 -10.23
CA TRP A 193 -6.54 9.61 -11.30
C TRP A 193 -5.71 9.22 -12.53
N GLN A 194 -4.72 10.01 -12.92
CA GLN A 194 -3.83 9.67 -14.03
C GLN A 194 -3.14 8.31 -13.82
N LEU A 195 -2.62 8.05 -12.62
CA LEU A 195 -1.96 6.77 -12.28
C LEU A 195 -2.96 5.61 -12.30
N ILE A 196 -4.14 5.79 -11.75
CA ILE A 196 -5.19 4.77 -11.75
C ILE A 196 -5.63 4.45 -13.18
N ALA A 197 -5.81 5.48 -14.03
CA ALA A 197 -6.33 5.33 -15.39
C ALA A 197 -5.28 4.78 -16.37
N THR A 198 -3.99 4.99 -16.10
CA THR A 198 -2.89 4.51 -16.97
C THR A 198 -3.03 3.01 -17.25
N ASN A 199 -2.68 2.59 -18.48
CA ASN A 199 -2.77 1.20 -18.93
C ASN A 199 -4.16 0.57 -18.71
N ASN A 200 -5.23 1.39 -18.74
CA ASN A 200 -6.62 0.95 -18.55
C ASN A 200 -6.87 0.26 -17.19
N GLY A 201 -6.31 0.83 -16.12
CA GLY A 201 -6.43 0.31 -14.75
C GLY A 201 -7.83 0.05 -14.25
N PRO A 202 -8.84 0.92 -14.52
CA PRO A 202 -10.23 0.65 -14.15
C PRO A 202 -10.75 -0.72 -14.60
N ALA A 203 -10.27 -1.24 -15.73
CA ALA A 203 -10.70 -2.55 -16.25
C ALA A 203 -10.21 -3.75 -15.42
N VAL A 204 -9.18 -3.58 -14.57
CA VAL A 204 -8.64 -4.66 -13.72
C VAL A 204 -9.00 -4.52 -12.23
N MET A 205 -9.58 -3.40 -11.80
CA MET A 205 -9.91 -3.13 -10.40
C MET A 205 -10.76 -4.25 -9.75
N HIS A 206 -11.73 -4.81 -10.50
CA HIS A 206 -12.58 -5.91 -10.03
C HIS A 206 -11.81 -7.22 -9.79
N ARG A 207 -10.61 -7.34 -10.33
CA ARG A 207 -9.70 -8.48 -10.09
C ARG A 207 -8.78 -8.18 -8.92
N LEU A 208 -8.24 -6.97 -8.88
CA LEU A 208 -7.39 -6.51 -7.77
C LEU A 208 -8.13 -6.56 -6.43
N ILE A 209 -9.41 -6.13 -6.37
CA ILE A 209 -10.19 -6.11 -5.12
C ILE A 209 -10.39 -7.50 -4.50
N ARG A 210 -10.08 -8.58 -5.21
CA ARG A 210 -10.12 -9.95 -4.69
C ARG A 210 -9.12 -10.23 -3.56
N TYR A 211 -8.24 -9.30 -3.27
CA TYR A 211 -7.42 -9.36 -2.07
C TYR A 211 -8.25 -9.45 -0.77
N MET A 212 -9.48 -8.93 -0.76
CA MET A 212 -10.31 -8.96 0.45
C MET A 212 -10.70 -10.39 0.88
N PRO A 213 -11.22 -11.29 0.01
CA PRO A 213 -11.39 -12.69 0.39
C PRO A 213 -10.05 -13.41 0.64
N GLU A 214 -8.96 -13.05 -0.06
CA GLU A 214 -7.64 -13.64 0.17
C GLU A 214 -7.12 -13.33 1.60
N ARG A 215 -7.32 -12.11 2.10
CA ARG A 215 -7.02 -11.74 3.52
C ARG A 215 -7.65 -12.72 4.51
N ARG A 216 -8.89 -13.16 4.28
CA ARG A 216 -9.59 -14.11 5.15
C ARG A 216 -8.91 -15.48 5.13
N VAL A 217 -8.47 -15.93 3.96
CA VAL A 217 -7.76 -17.22 3.81
C VAL A 217 -6.41 -17.19 4.51
N GLN A 218 -5.68 -16.08 4.43
CA GLN A 218 -4.34 -15.94 4.98
C GLN A 218 -4.31 -15.45 6.44
N ARG A 219 -5.46 -15.16 7.05
CA ARG A 219 -5.56 -14.52 8.36
C ARG A 219 -4.68 -15.16 9.42
N GLU A 220 -4.82 -16.47 9.63
CA GLU A 220 -4.08 -17.18 10.69
C GLU A 220 -2.56 -17.18 10.43
N ARG A 221 -2.15 -17.33 9.18
CA ARG A 221 -0.76 -17.27 8.77
C ARG A 221 -0.13 -15.93 9.12
N TRP A 222 -0.81 -14.84 8.77
CA TRP A 222 -0.30 -13.49 8.99
C TRP A 222 -0.39 -13.06 10.44
N LEU A 223 -1.48 -13.38 11.13
CA LEU A 223 -1.61 -13.12 12.56
C LEU A 223 -0.50 -13.83 13.36
N THR A 224 -0.28 -15.13 13.10
CA THR A 224 0.80 -15.88 13.74
C THR A 224 2.16 -15.22 13.53
N ALA A 225 2.43 -14.70 12.31
CA ALA A 225 3.68 -14.01 12.03
C ALA A 225 3.83 -12.70 12.85
N MET A 226 2.76 -11.91 12.97
CA MET A 226 2.77 -10.69 13.78
C MET A 226 2.93 -10.98 15.29
N GLN A 227 2.46 -12.12 15.76
CA GLN A 227 2.52 -12.50 17.16
C GLN A 227 3.89 -13.02 17.61
N ARG A 228 4.81 -13.32 16.69
CA ARG A 228 6.14 -13.85 17.05
C ARG A 228 7.03 -12.84 17.76
N GLY A 229 6.89 -11.55 17.48
CA GLY A 229 7.54 -10.46 18.22
C GLY A 229 9.05 -10.30 17.99
N GLU A 230 9.67 -11.07 17.09
CA GLU A 230 11.11 -10.98 16.79
C GLU A 230 11.44 -9.78 15.88
N VAL A 231 10.52 -9.44 14.96
CA VAL A 231 10.62 -8.26 14.10
C VAL A 231 9.84 -7.12 14.74
N PRO A 232 10.42 -5.94 14.98
CA PRO A 232 9.69 -4.78 15.48
C PRO A 232 8.54 -4.40 14.53
N LEU A 233 7.34 -4.25 15.10
CA LEU A 233 6.13 -3.87 14.37
C LEU A 233 5.60 -2.55 14.93
N ARG A 234 5.11 -1.66 14.07
CA ARG A 234 4.37 -0.46 14.45
C ARG A 234 3.15 -0.29 13.56
N LEU A 235 2.03 0.13 14.14
CA LEU A 235 0.85 0.59 13.42
C LEU A 235 0.69 2.10 13.62
N ILE A 236 0.59 2.86 12.53
CA ILE A 236 0.22 4.29 12.54
C ILE A 236 -1.10 4.42 11.79
N ASP A 237 -2.15 4.77 12.50
CA ASP A 237 -3.52 4.74 11.98
C ASP A 237 -4.16 6.13 11.98
N GLY A 238 -4.76 6.53 10.87
CA GLY A 238 -5.65 7.67 10.78
C GLY A 238 -7.00 7.33 11.41
N GLY A 239 -7.34 8.04 12.50
CA GLY A 239 -8.45 7.67 13.38
C GLY A 239 -9.83 7.83 12.78
N VAL A 240 -10.01 8.76 11.81
CA VAL A 240 -11.32 8.99 11.15
C VAL A 240 -11.54 8.14 9.89
N ASP A 241 -10.58 7.28 9.56
CA ASP A 241 -10.75 6.32 8.45
C ASP A 241 -11.93 5.37 8.70
N PRO A 242 -12.97 5.36 7.84
CA PRO A 242 -14.10 4.48 8.01
C PRO A 242 -13.79 3.00 7.66
N ILE A 243 -12.67 2.72 7.00
CA ILE A 243 -12.32 1.39 6.48
C ILE A 243 -11.51 0.61 7.51
N SER A 244 -10.44 1.21 8.02
CA SER A 244 -9.42 0.58 8.86
C SER A 244 -8.79 1.56 9.86
N GLY A 245 -9.57 2.45 10.45
CA GLY A 245 -9.11 3.45 11.40
C GLY A 245 -9.08 2.95 12.86
N ALA A 246 -9.54 3.76 13.81
CA ALA A 246 -9.45 3.51 15.24
C ALA A 246 -9.92 2.09 15.68
N HIS A 247 -10.90 1.50 14.99
CA HIS A 247 -11.37 0.14 15.26
C HIS A 247 -10.34 -0.93 14.86
N MET A 248 -9.54 -0.68 13.82
CA MET A 248 -8.43 -1.57 13.43
C MET A 248 -7.29 -1.49 14.45
N LEU A 249 -6.94 -0.29 14.88
CA LEU A 249 -5.93 -0.06 15.92
C LEU A 249 -6.34 -0.71 17.26
N ALA A 250 -7.62 -0.62 17.63
CA ALA A 250 -8.14 -1.31 18.82
C ALA A 250 -7.91 -2.84 18.70
N ARG A 251 -8.22 -3.42 17.54
CA ARG A 251 -8.00 -4.84 17.28
C ARG A 251 -6.52 -5.23 17.25
N TYR A 252 -5.67 -4.36 16.74
CA TYR A 252 -4.21 -4.56 16.76
C TYR A 252 -3.70 -4.67 18.22
N ARG A 253 -4.17 -3.79 19.10
CA ARG A 253 -3.84 -3.83 20.55
C ARG A 253 -4.27 -5.11 21.25
N GLU A 254 -5.36 -5.71 20.81
CA GLU A 254 -5.87 -6.97 21.37
C GLU A 254 -5.05 -8.18 20.94
N LEU A 255 -4.60 -8.20 19.68
CA LEU A 255 -4.06 -9.40 19.06
C LEU A 255 -2.54 -9.45 18.98
N VAL A 256 -1.87 -8.29 18.93
CA VAL A 256 -0.41 -8.21 18.78
C VAL A 256 0.25 -8.02 20.15
N PRO A 257 1.20 -8.87 20.54
CA PRO A 257 1.92 -8.71 21.80
C PRO A 257 2.75 -7.42 21.83
N ASN A 258 2.72 -6.69 22.95
CA ASN A 258 3.43 -5.44 23.16
C ASN A 258 3.20 -4.44 22.00
N PRO A 259 1.96 -4.06 21.71
CA PRO A 259 1.60 -3.32 20.51
C PRO A 259 2.19 -1.91 20.52
N ASP A 260 3.08 -1.61 19.60
CA ASP A 260 3.54 -0.25 19.29
C ASP A 260 2.59 0.35 18.25
N CYS A 261 1.84 1.38 18.65
CA CYS A 261 0.83 1.98 17.77
C CYS A 261 0.60 3.46 18.08
N VAL A 262 0.33 4.22 17.01
CA VAL A 262 0.02 5.65 17.04
C VAL A 262 -1.34 5.88 16.37
N LEU A 263 -2.23 6.64 17.02
CA LEU A 263 -3.49 7.08 16.45
C LEU A 263 -3.38 8.57 16.08
N LEU A 264 -3.59 8.88 14.82
CA LEU A 264 -3.67 10.25 14.30
C LEU A 264 -5.15 10.66 14.23
N GLU A 265 -5.68 11.26 15.30
CA GLU A 265 -7.12 11.40 15.57
C GLU A 265 -7.95 12.01 14.43
N ASN A 266 -7.42 13.02 13.71
CA ASN A 266 -8.15 13.76 12.68
C ASN A 266 -7.73 13.40 11.24
N ILE A 267 -6.89 12.37 11.10
CA ILE A 267 -6.35 11.90 9.84
C ILE A 267 -7.19 10.72 9.33
N GLY A 268 -7.36 10.65 8.03
CA GLY A 268 -8.11 9.60 7.36
C GLY A 268 -7.25 8.41 6.94
N HIS A 269 -7.61 7.84 5.78
CA HIS A 269 -7.06 6.59 5.28
C HIS A 269 -5.64 6.70 4.70
N TYR A 270 -5.16 7.91 4.36
CA TYR A 270 -3.86 8.13 3.71
C TYR A 270 -2.89 8.94 4.61
N PRO A 271 -2.49 8.43 5.78
CA PRO A 271 -1.66 9.21 6.72
C PRO A 271 -0.35 9.69 6.10
N GLN A 272 0.27 8.93 5.19
CA GLN A 272 1.48 9.31 4.45
C GLN A 272 1.30 10.52 3.53
N THR A 273 0.06 10.83 3.14
CA THR A 273 -0.30 11.99 2.30
C THR A 273 -0.92 13.10 3.14
N GLU A 274 -1.74 12.74 4.13
CA GLU A 274 -2.51 13.67 4.95
C GLU A 274 -1.68 14.31 6.06
N ALA A 275 -0.75 13.57 6.64
CA ALA A 275 0.09 14.00 7.77
C ALA A 275 1.51 13.42 7.67
N PRO A 276 2.24 13.69 6.57
CA PRO A 276 3.56 13.08 6.33
C PRO A 276 4.57 13.38 7.44
N ASP A 277 4.51 14.55 8.07
CA ASP A 277 5.39 14.92 9.19
C ASP A 277 5.17 14.05 10.44
N ALA A 278 4.02 13.38 10.56
CA ALA A 278 3.67 12.52 11.70
C ALA A 278 3.96 11.04 11.44
N VAL A 279 4.15 10.67 10.18
CA VAL A 279 4.51 9.31 9.74
C VAL A 279 6.02 9.14 9.69
#